data_20d0d36e2e3c905c8a6055bcd73863d0
#
_entry.id   20d0d36e2e3c905c8a6055bcd73863d0
#
_cell.length_a   1.000
_cell.length_b   1.000
_cell.length_c   1.000
_cell.angle_alpha   90.00
_cell.angle_beta   90.00
_cell.angle_gamma   90.00
#
_symmetry.space_group_name_H-M   'P 1'
#
loop_
_entity.id
_entity.type
_entity.pdbx_description
1 polymer ?
#
loop_
_entity_poly.entity_id
_entity_poly.type
_entity_poly.pdbx_seq_one_letter_code
_entity_poly.pdbx_strand_id
1 'polypeptide(L)'
;MDAELLAAARAAIGFMPDEEGLALHDAALDGAAVGPLLEVGTYCGKSAVYLGAAARERGTVVFTVDHHRGSEENQAGWEHHDASLVDPRTGRMDTLPTFRRTIEDAGLEDAVIAVIGDSPTVARHWHTPLGFCFIDGGHAYDVALADYEAWSPHVAPGGVLVFHDVFEDPADGGLAPFLVWKHAAESGTFAPVSTTGSLRVLRRS
;
A
#
# COMPACT_ATOMS: atom_id res chain seq x y z
N MET A 1 13.80 7.06 9.05
CA MET A 1 14.21 5.84 8.30
C MET A 1 15.72 5.81 8.13
N ASP A 2 16.40 4.68 8.37
CA ASP A 2 17.84 4.62 8.20
C ASP A 2 18.29 4.57 6.71
N ALA A 3 19.61 4.86 6.47
CA ALA A 3 20.13 5.02 5.13
C ALA A 3 20.18 3.70 4.33
N GLU A 4 20.37 2.56 4.99
CA GLU A 4 20.44 1.24 4.31
C GLU A 4 19.06 0.84 3.82
N LEU A 5 18.02 1.02 4.62
CA LEU A 5 16.64 0.77 4.23
C LEU A 5 16.15 1.72 3.13
N LEU A 6 16.56 3.01 3.19
CA LEU A 6 16.25 3.93 2.12
C LEU A 6 16.93 3.51 0.80
N ALA A 7 18.16 3.02 0.86
CA ALA A 7 18.85 2.51 -0.32
C ALA A 7 18.15 1.24 -0.87
N ALA A 8 17.69 0.34 -0.01
CA ALA A 8 16.92 -0.84 -0.41
C ALA A 8 15.57 -0.45 -1.06
N ALA A 9 14.83 0.51 -0.49
CA ALA A 9 13.61 1.02 -1.07
C ALA A 9 13.82 1.64 -2.46
N ARG A 10 14.92 2.39 -2.65
CA ARG A 10 15.29 2.97 -3.95
C ARG A 10 15.64 1.91 -5.00
N ALA A 11 16.27 0.82 -4.59
CA ALA A 11 16.64 -0.30 -5.47
C ALA A 11 15.44 -1.18 -5.84
N ALA A 12 14.38 -1.19 -5.03
CA ALA A 12 13.18 -1.99 -5.25
C ALA A 12 12.40 -1.54 -6.49
N ILE A 13 11.87 -2.50 -7.24
CA ILE A 13 10.98 -2.25 -8.37
C ILE A 13 9.64 -1.73 -7.82
N GLY A 14 9.16 -0.62 -8.38
CA GLY A 14 7.88 0.00 -8.00
C GLY A 14 7.83 1.49 -8.34
N PHE A 15 6.67 2.10 -8.18
CA PHE A 15 6.37 3.44 -8.71
C PHE A 15 6.38 4.54 -7.64
N MET A 16 6.60 4.19 -6.36
CA MET A 16 6.62 5.14 -5.23
C MET A 16 7.82 6.11 -5.33
N PRO A 17 7.62 7.45 -5.47
CA PRO A 17 8.67 8.43 -5.35
C PRO A 17 9.25 8.49 -3.93
N ASP A 18 10.54 8.83 -3.80
CA ASP A 18 11.22 8.88 -2.49
C ASP A 18 10.51 9.81 -1.49
N GLU A 19 10.04 10.97 -1.94
CA GLU A 19 9.38 11.95 -1.09
C GLU A 19 8.06 11.39 -0.52
N GLU A 20 7.28 10.71 -1.37
CA GLU A 20 6.04 10.06 -0.96
C GLU A 20 6.32 8.85 -0.07
N GLY A 21 7.36 8.05 -0.39
CA GLY A 21 7.78 6.93 0.44
C GLY A 21 8.22 7.34 1.85
N LEU A 22 8.95 8.45 1.98
CA LEU A 22 9.32 9.00 3.29
C LEU A 22 8.10 9.55 4.06
N ALA A 23 7.17 10.21 3.37
CA ALA A 23 5.91 10.65 3.98
C ALA A 23 5.03 9.46 4.42
N LEU A 24 5.03 8.38 3.63
CA LEU A 24 4.37 7.12 3.98
C LEU A 24 4.97 6.49 5.24
N HIS A 25 6.31 6.43 5.33
CA HIS A 25 7.03 5.96 6.53
C HIS A 25 6.65 6.78 7.76
N ASP A 26 6.63 8.11 7.67
CA ASP A 26 6.30 8.98 8.80
C ASP A 26 4.83 8.81 9.24
N ALA A 27 3.90 8.71 8.30
CA ALA A 27 2.50 8.40 8.58
C ALA A 27 2.33 7.01 9.24
N ALA A 28 3.14 6.03 8.80
CA ALA A 28 3.14 4.69 9.38
C ALA A 28 3.69 4.67 10.82
N LEU A 29 4.70 5.48 11.14
CA LEU A 29 5.19 5.66 12.52
C LEU A 29 4.09 6.17 13.45
N ASP A 30 3.25 7.09 12.98
CA ASP A 30 2.11 7.61 13.74
C ASP A 30 1.06 6.52 13.98
N GLY A 31 0.68 5.79 12.93
CA GLY A 31 -0.30 4.71 13.01
C GLY A 31 0.17 3.54 13.87
N ALA A 32 1.46 3.20 13.81
CA ALA A 32 2.06 2.12 14.59
C ALA A 32 1.95 2.31 16.11
N ALA A 33 1.73 3.54 16.58
CA ALA A 33 1.44 3.81 17.99
C ALA A 33 0.04 3.31 18.43
N VAL A 34 -0.85 3.05 17.48
CA VAL A 34 -2.24 2.61 17.72
C VAL A 34 -2.39 1.10 17.55
N GLY A 35 -1.72 0.50 16.56
CA GLY A 35 -1.81 -0.92 16.26
C GLY A 35 -0.95 -1.33 15.07
N PRO A 36 -1.06 -2.59 14.61
CA PRO A 36 -0.32 -3.07 13.46
C PRO A 36 -0.69 -2.31 12.18
N LEU A 37 0.21 -2.38 11.20
CA LEU A 37 0.08 -1.72 9.91
C LEU A 37 -0.47 -2.71 8.87
N LEU A 38 -1.18 -2.18 7.87
CA LEU A 38 -1.62 -2.96 6.71
C LEU A 38 -1.45 -2.16 5.42
N GLU A 39 -1.05 -2.84 4.37
CA GLU A 39 -0.96 -2.37 3.01
C GLU A 39 -1.85 -3.21 2.10
N VAL A 40 -2.57 -2.58 1.20
CA VAL A 40 -3.32 -3.19 0.10
C VAL A 40 -2.65 -2.80 -1.22
N GLY A 41 -2.22 -3.80 -2.00
CA GLY A 41 -1.42 -3.57 -3.19
C GLY A 41 0.06 -3.45 -2.86
N THR A 42 0.81 -4.52 -3.05
CA THR A 42 2.22 -4.63 -2.64
C THR A 42 3.17 -4.62 -3.83
N TYR A 43 2.69 -5.11 -4.98
CA TYR A 43 3.47 -5.28 -6.20
C TYR A 43 4.82 -5.98 -5.94
N CYS A 44 5.96 -5.29 -6.13
CA CYS A 44 7.30 -5.84 -5.88
C CYS A 44 7.90 -5.43 -4.53
N GLY A 45 7.12 -4.75 -3.66
CA GLY A 45 7.48 -4.51 -2.26
C GLY A 45 8.19 -3.18 -1.99
N LYS A 46 8.21 -2.22 -2.92
CA LYS A 46 8.88 -0.93 -2.71
C LYS A 46 8.29 -0.15 -1.54
N SER A 47 6.97 0.03 -1.49
CA SER A 47 6.24 0.64 -0.37
C SER A 47 6.36 -0.17 0.92
N ALA A 48 6.36 -1.51 0.80
CA ALA A 48 6.52 -2.42 1.93
C ALA A 48 7.88 -2.24 2.65
N VAL A 49 8.94 -1.77 1.97
CA VAL A 49 10.22 -1.44 2.63
C VAL A 49 10.06 -0.20 3.52
N TYR A 50 9.37 0.85 3.08
CA TYR A 50 9.11 2.03 3.91
C TYR A 50 8.24 1.70 5.12
N LEU A 51 7.18 0.90 4.90
CA LEU A 51 6.26 0.47 5.95
C LEU A 51 6.92 -0.51 6.94
N GLY A 52 7.70 -1.46 6.44
CA GLY A 52 8.47 -2.40 7.26
C GLY A 52 9.52 -1.71 8.12
N ALA A 53 10.17 -0.66 7.59
CA ALA A 53 11.09 0.18 8.37
C ALA A 53 10.37 0.84 9.56
N ALA A 54 9.20 1.43 9.33
CA ALA A 54 8.39 2.04 10.38
C ALA A 54 7.89 1.01 11.40
N ALA A 55 7.41 -0.16 10.92
CA ALA A 55 6.96 -1.25 11.76
C ALA A 55 8.08 -1.74 12.70
N ARG A 56 9.28 -1.98 12.16
CA ARG A 56 10.45 -2.40 12.93
C ARG A 56 10.88 -1.36 13.96
N GLU A 57 10.88 -0.08 13.59
CA GLU A 57 11.21 1.02 14.49
C GLU A 57 10.26 1.10 15.70
N ARG A 58 8.99 0.75 15.49
CA ARG A 58 7.94 0.74 16.52
C ARG A 58 7.73 -0.61 17.22
N GLY A 59 8.46 -1.64 16.82
CA GLY A 59 8.32 -2.98 17.39
C GLY A 59 6.98 -3.64 17.08
N THR A 60 6.41 -3.37 15.90
CA THR A 60 5.18 -3.96 15.36
C THR A 60 5.45 -4.60 14.00
N VAL A 61 4.41 -4.94 13.26
CA VAL A 61 4.50 -5.55 11.93
C VAL A 61 3.62 -4.80 10.93
N VAL A 62 3.94 -4.93 9.64
CA VAL A 62 3.05 -4.59 8.54
C VAL A 62 2.59 -5.87 7.84
N PHE A 63 1.28 -5.99 7.63
CA PHE A 63 0.70 -7.00 6.76
C PHE A 63 0.54 -6.40 5.37
N THR A 64 1.06 -7.07 4.33
CA THR A 64 0.88 -6.65 2.94
C THR A 64 -0.05 -7.63 2.24
N VAL A 65 -1.17 -7.12 1.72
CA VAL A 65 -2.22 -7.94 1.08
C VAL A 65 -2.18 -7.72 -0.43
N ASP A 66 -1.86 -8.78 -1.17
CA ASP A 66 -1.80 -8.75 -2.63
C ASP A 66 -2.02 -10.17 -3.20
N HIS A 67 -2.70 -10.29 -4.32
CA HIS A 67 -2.78 -11.56 -5.06
C HIS A 67 -1.56 -11.81 -5.96
N HIS A 68 -0.67 -10.84 -6.13
CA HIS A 68 0.57 -10.88 -6.91
C HIS A 68 0.40 -11.24 -8.40
N ARG A 69 -0.77 -10.89 -8.98
CA ARG A 69 -1.07 -11.13 -10.41
C ARG A 69 -1.15 -9.85 -11.22
N GLY A 70 -0.86 -8.71 -10.57
CA GLY A 70 -0.96 -7.37 -11.15
C GLY A 70 -2.41 -6.91 -11.37
N SER A 71 -2.62 -5.60 -11.37
CA SER A 71 -3.87 -4.96 -11.77
C SER A 71 -4.05 -5.04 -13.29
N GLU A 72 -5.12 -4.47 -13.83
CA GLU A 72 -5.38 -4.39 -15.27
C GLU A 72 -4.23 -3.68 -16.01
N GLU A 73 -3.70 -2.63 -15.45
CA GLU A 73 -2.61 -1.80 -16.00
C GLU A 73 -1.28 -2.53 -16.15
N ASN A 74 -1.08 -3.61 -15.39
CA ASN A 74 0.12 -4.44 -15.44
C ASN A 74 0.02 -5.58 -16.47
N GLN A 75 -1.15 -5.80 -17.09
CA GLN A 75 -1.33 -6.89 -18.05
C GLN A 75 -0.67 -6.58 -19.40
N ALA A 76 -0.44 -7.61 -20.21
CA ALA A 76 0.19 -7.46 -21.52
C ALA A 76 -0.61 -6.48 -22.41
N GLY A 77 0.11 -5.49 -22.95
CA GLY A 77 -0.47 -4.42 -23.79
C GLY A 77 -0.84 -3.15 -23.04
N TRP A 78 -0.68 -3.09 -21.74
CA TRP A 78 -0.88 -1.91 -20.92
C TRP A 78 0.44 -1.24 -20.53
N GLU A 79 0.37 0.02 -20.09
CA GLU A 79 1.51 0.91 -19.87
C GLU A 79 2.51 0.39 -18.83
N HIS A 80 2.04 -0.23 -17.77
CA HIS A 80 2.85 -0.72 -16.65
C HIS A 80 3.18 -2.21 -16.75
N HIS A 81 3.10 -2.79 -17.96
CA HIS A 81 3.47 -4.19 -18.18
C HIS A 81 4.99 -4.39 -18.11
N ASP A 82 5.43 -5.28 -17.22
CA ASP A 82 6.82 -5.72 -17.14
C ASP A 82 6.92 -7.23 -17.46
N ALA A 83 7.49 -7.55 -18.63
CA ALA A 83 7.66 -8.93 -19.07
C ALA A 83 8.60 -9.74 -18.17
N SER A 84 9.49 -9.10 -17.41
CA SER A 84 10.40 -9.78 -16.47
C SER A 84 9.67 -10.35 -15.25
N LEU A 85 8.46 -9.87 -14.98
CA LEU A 85 7.60 -10.32 -13.89
C LEU A 85 6.57 -11.38 -14.35
N VAL A 86 6.64 -11.83 -15.59
CA VAL A 86 5.77 -12.89 -16.10
C VAL A 86 6.36 -14.26 -15.79
N ASP A 87 5.61 -15.12 -15.09
CA ASP A 87 5.98 -16.51 -14.89
C ASP A 87 5.97 -17.25 -16.25
N PRO A 88 7.12 -17.71 -16.75
CA PRO A 88 7.22 -18.32 -18.08
C PRO A 88 6.43 -19.63 -18.20
N ARG A 89 6.12 -20.29 -17.08
CA ARG A 89 5.36 -21.53 -17.04
C ARG A 89 3.85 -21.29 -17.26
N THR A 90 3.32 -20.18 -16.72
CA THR A 90 1.89 -19.89 -16.74
C THR A 90 1.51 -18.79 -17.73
N GLY A 91 2.49 -17.98 -18.16
CA GLY A 91 2.26 -16.79 -18.99
C GLY A 91 1.54 -15.66 -18.25
N ARG A 92 1.44 -15.71 -16.92
CA ARG A 92 0.76 -14.72 -16.10
C ARG A 92 1.77 -13.95 -15.26
N MET A 93 1.48 -12.69 -14.98
CA MET A 93 2.26 -11.90 -14.04
C MET A 93 2.34 -12.60 -12.66
N ASP A 94 3.50 -12.54 -12.04
CA ASP A 94 3.79 -13.07 -10.71
C ASP A 94 4.84 -12.19 -10.02
N THR A 95 4.42 -11.22 -9.24
CA THR A 95 5.31 -10.29 -8.53
C THR A 95 5.86 -10.89 -7.23
N LEU A 96 5.26 -11.99 -6.72
CA LEU A 96 5.63 -12.58 -5.43
C LEU A 96 7.10 -12.99 -5.30
N PRO A 97 7.75 -13.61 -6.31
CA PRO A 97 9.17 -13.94 -6.20
C PRO A 97 10.07 -12.72 -6.08
N THR A 98 9.71 -11.61 -6.75
CA THR A 98 10.43 -10.33 -6.67
C THR A 98 10.17 -9.65 -5.33
N PHE A 99 8.93 -9.57 -4.88
CA PHE A 99 8.58 -9.08 -3.55
C PHE A 99 9.39 -9.79 -2.46
N ARG A 100 9.46 -11.11 -2.46
CA ARG A 100 10.23 -11.86 -1.45
C ARG A 100 11.70 -11.46 -1.44
N ARG A 101 12.34 -11.32 -2.61
CA ARG A 101 13.73 -10.86 -2.69
C ARG A 101 13.89 -9.42 -2.16
N THR A 102 12.95 -8.53 -2.50
CA THR A 102 12.97 -7.16 -1.98
C THR A 102 12.98 -7.11 -0.45
N ILE A 103 12.13 -7.92 0.19
CA ILE A 103 12.04 -7.96 1.65
C ILE A 103 13.26 -8.64 2.30
N GLU A 104 13.78 -9.71 1.69
CA GLU A 104 15.01 -10.39 2.10
C GLU A 104 16.22 -9.44 2.00
N ASP A 105 16.41 -8.77 0.85
CA ASP A 105 17.51 -7.82 0.61
C ASP A 105 17.45 -6.62 1.57
N ALA A 106 16.26 -6.20 1.97
CA ALA A 106 16.04 -5.17 2.98
C ALA A 106 16.20 -5.68 4.42
N GLY A 107 16.32 -7.01 4.64
CA GLY A 107 16.39 -7.62 5.96
C GLY A 107 15.13 -7.38 6.82
N LEU A 108 13.95 -7.32 6.18
CA LEU A 108 12.68 -6.98 6.83
C LEU A 108 11.71 -8.18 6.99
N GLU A 109 12.21 -9.42 6.87
CA GLU A 109 11.37 -10.63 6.97
C GLU A 109 10.70 -10.81 8.33
N ASP A 110 11.23 -10.18 9.38
CA ASP A 110 10.66 -10.17 10.74
C ASP A 110 9.58 -9.08 10.96
N ALA A 111 9.51 -8.08 10.06
CA ALA A 111 8.61 -6.95 10.18
C ALA A 111 7.51 -6.91 9.09
N VAL A 112 7.72 -7.56 7.94
CA VAL A 112 6.80 -7.57 6.80
C VAL A 112 6.19 -8.96 6.62
N ILE A 113 4.86 -9.06 6.73
CA ILE A 113 4.11 -10.32 6.63
C ILE A 113 3.26 -10.28 5.37
N ALA A 114 3.57 -11.12 4.39
CA ALA A 114 2.78 -11.25 3.17
C ALA A 114 1.50 -12.05 3.41
N VAL A 115 0.36 -11.49 2.99
CA VAL A 115 -0.94 -12.15 2.92
C VAL A 115 -1.36 -12.25 1.46
N ILE A 116 -1.30 -13.46 0.90
CA ILE A 116 -1.56 -13.66 -0.52
C ILE A 116 -3.05 -13.97 -0.72
N GLY A 117 -3.75 -13.06 -1.39
CA GLY A 117 -5.17 -13.22 -1.65
C GLY A 117 -5.83 -11.97 -2.24
N ASP A 118 -7.10 -12.14 -2.60
CA ASP A 118 -7.96 -11.05 -2.99
C ASP A 118 -8.27 -10.17 -1.77
N SER A 119 -8.01 -8.88 -1.88
CA SER A 119 -8.02 -7.94 -0.76
C SER A 119 -9.39 -7.88 -0.04
N PRO A 120 -10.54 -7.70 -0.71
CA PRO A 120 -11.83 -7.72 -0.03
C PRO A 120 -12.17 -9.09 0.58
N THR A 121 -11.65 -10.17 0.02
CA THR A 121 -11.84 -11.51 0.59
C THR A 121 -11.08 -11.68 1.90
N VAL A 122 -9.85 -11.20 1.95
CA VAL A 122 -9.03 -11.20 3.19
C VAL A 122 -9.71 -10.33 4.25
N ALA A 123 -10.16 -9.12 3.89
CA ALA A 123 -10.78 -8.17 4.81
C ALA A 123 -12.03 -8.74 5.52
N ARG A 124 -12.86 -9.52 4.81
CA ARG A 124 -14.04 -10.17 5.40
C ARG A 124 -13.71 -11.12 6.56
N HIS A 125 -12.47 -11.61 6.63
CA HIS A 125 -12.00 -12.52 7.67
C HIS A 125 -10.98 -11.87 8.61
N TRP A 126 -10.76 -10.56 8.47
CA TRP A 126 -9.85 -9.79 9.32
C TRP A 126 -10.56 -9.31 10.58
N HIS A 127 -9.90 -9.46 11.73
CA HIS A 127 -10.51 -9.09 13.02
C HIS A 127 -9.58 -8.25 13.92
N THR A 128 -8.34 -8.02 13.51
CA THR A 128 -7.38 -7.23 14.30
C THR A 128 -7.56 -5.75 13.98
N PRO A 129 -7.81 -4.88 14.98
CA PRO A 129 -7.83 -3.44 14.75
C PRO A 129 -6.48 -2.95 14.21
N LEU A 130 -6.52 -2.12 13.18
CA LEU A 130 -5.35 -1.59 12.50
C LEU A 130 -5.03 -0.18 13.02
N GLY A 131 -3.77 0.07 13.31
CA GLY A 131 -3.29 1.42 13.59
C GLY A 131 -3.04 2.22 12.32
N PHE A 132 -2.79 1.52 11.20
CA PHE A 132 -2.51 2.13 9.91
C PHE A 132 -3.05 1.24 8.78
N CYS A 133 -3.61 1.86 7.75
CA CYS A 133 -4.03 1.18 6.53
C CYS A 133 -3.63 2.03 5.31
N PHE A 134 -2.87 1.44 4.39
CA PHE A 134 -2.45 2.05 3.13
C PHE A 134 -3.17 1.36 1.97
N ILE A 135 -3.88 2.12 1.15
CA ILE A 135 -4.61 1.65 -0.03
C ILE A 135 -3.87 2.11 -1.28
N ASP A 136 -3.26 1.16 -1.96
CA ASP A 136 -2.43 1.32 -3.17
C ASP A 136 -2.66 0.15 -4.15
N GLY A 137 -3.91 -0.30 -4.24
CA GLY A 137 -4.34 -1.41 -5.08
C GLY A 137 -4.63 -1.00 -6.53
N GLY A 138 -5.59 -1.66 -7.16
CA GLY A 138 -5.96 -1.33 -8.55
C GLY A 138 -6.69 0.01 -8.69
N HIS A 139 -6.45 0.72 -9.81
CA HIS A 139 -6.95 2.08 -10.06
C HIS A 139 -8.31 2.13 -10.77
N ALA A 140 -8.99 1.00 -11.01
CA ALA A 140 -10.39 1.02 -11.40
C ALA A 140 -11.25 1.45 -10.20
N TYR A 141 -12.28 2.30 -10.45
CA TYR A 141 -13.06 2.91 -9.37
C TYR A 141 -13.73 1.89 -8.43
N ASP A 142 -14.33 0.86 -9.01
CA ASP A 142 -14.98 -0.22 -8.26
C ASP A 142 -13.99 -1.06 -7.43
N VAL A 143 -12.77 -1.23 -7.92
CA VAL A 143 -11.69 -1.93 -7.17
C VAL A 143 -11.20 -1.08 -6.01
N ALA A 144 -10.83 0.19 -6.26
CA ALA A 144 -10.37 1.11 -5.23
C ALA A 144 -11.44 1.35 -4.15
N LEU A 145 -12.71 1.47 -4.55
CA LEU A 145 -13.83 1.61 -3.62
C LEU A 145 -14.03 0.36 -2.77
N ALA A 146 -13.96 -0.83 -3.38
CA ALA A 146 -14.09 -2.10 -2.67
C ALA A 146 -12.98 -2.28 -1.62
N ASP A 147 -11.74 -1.90 -1.92
CA ASP A 147 -10.64 -1.92 -0.96
C ASP A 147 -10.89 -0.96 0.20
N TYR A 148 -11.32 0.27 -0.08
CA TYR A 148 -11.67 1.25 0.96
C TYR A 148 -12.81 0.75 1.86
N GLU A 149 -13.92 0.30 1.27
CA GLU A 149 -15.08 -0.18 2.04
C GLU A 149 -14.76 -1.43 2.88
N ALA A 150 -13.88 -2.29 2.36
CA ALA A 150 -13.47 -3.50 3.06
C ALA A 150 -12.54 -3.21 4.23
N TRP A 151 -11.58 -2.29 4.09
CA TRP A 151 -10.51 -2.10 5.08
C TRP A 151 -10.72 -0.91 6.03
N SER A 152 -11.40 0.15 5.60
CA SER A 152 -11.61 1.33 6.45
C SER A 152 -12.31 1.04 7.79
N PRO A 153 -13.24 0.07 7.90
CA PRO A 153 -13.83 -0.28 9.19
C PRO A 153 -12.84 -0.87 10.21
N HIS A 154 -11.76 -1.48 9.72
CA HIS A 154 -10.73 -2.09 10.58
C HIS A 154 -9.72 -1.09 11.14
N VAL A 155 -9.61 0.12 10.59
CA VAL A 155 -8.75 1.18 11.15
C VAL A 155 -9.31 1.57 12.51
N ALA A 156 -8.50 1.51 13.56
CA ALA A 156 -8.93 1.86 14.92
C ALA A 156 -9.16 3.38 15.09
N PRO A 157 -9.95 3.84 16.05
CA PRO A 157 -10.02 5.26 16.41
C PRO A 157 -8.62 5.83 16.70
N GLY A 158 -8.29 6.98 16.14
CA GLY A 158 -6.94 7.57 16.17
C GLY A 158 -5.96 6.98 15.16
N GLY A 159 -6.31 5.87 14.49
CA GLY A 159 -5.51 5.25 13.43
C GLY A 159 -5.47 6.07 12.14
N VAL A 160 -4.59 5.69 11.25
CA VAL A 160 -4.24 6.41 10.02
C VAL A 160 -4.72 5.62 8.80
N LEU A 161 -5.34 6.30 7.84
CA LEU A 161 -5.72 5.78 6.53
C LEU A 161 -4.98 6.58 5.46
N VAL A 162 -4.32 5.91 4.54
CA VAL A 162 -3.52 6.54 3.48
C VAL A 162 -3.94 6.03 2.12
N PHE A 163 -3.99 6.93 1.14
CA PHE A 163 -4.22 6.62 -0.28
C PHE A 163 -3.04 7.11 -1.11
N HIS A 164 -2.68 6.35 -2.13
CA HIS A 164 -1.72 6.73 -3.17
C HIS A 164 -2.42 7.03 -4.49
N ASP A 165 -1.67 7.60 -5.44
CA ASP A 165 -2.13 7.97 -6.78
C ASP A 165 -3.39 8.85 -6.80
N VAL A 166 -3.51 9.73 -5.81
CA VAL A 166 -4.61 10.69 -5.69
C VAL A 166 -4.31 11.94 -6.50
N PHE A 167 -4.78 11.95 -7.75
CA PHE A 167 -4.65 13.07 -8.68
C PHE A 167 -5.99 13.77 -8.86
N GLU A 168 -6.00 15.12 -8.71
CA GLU A 168 -7.21 15.93 -8.91
C GLU A 168 -7.48 16.20 -10.39
N ASP A 169 -6.41 16.26 -11.21
CA ASP A 169 -6.50 16.40 -12.66
C ASP A 169 -6.38 15.01 -13.31
N PRO A 170 -7.38 14.59 -14.13
CA PRO A 170 -7.32 13.32 -14.84
C PRO A 170 -6.15 13.21 -15.83
N ALA A 171 -5.51 14.34 -16.20
CA ALA A 171 -4.34 14.34 -17.05
C ALA A 171 -3.06 13.87 -16.33
N ASP A 172 -3.02 13.95 -15.00
CA ASP A 172 -1.87 13.56 -14.19
C ASP A 172 -1.93 12.07 -13.77
N GLY A 173 -3.14 11.46 -13.84
CA GLY A 173 -3.39 10.08 -13.45
C GLY A 173 -4.89 9.75 -13.47
N GLY A 174 -5.27 8.57 -13.04
CA GLY A 174 -6.68 8.17 -12.97
C GLY A 174 -7.42 8.89 -11.83
N LEU A 175 -8.70 9.24 -12.05
CA LEU A 175 -9.53 9.90 -11.03
C LEU A 175 -10.05 8.98 -9.93
N ALA A 176 -9.95 7.66 -10.09
CA ALA A 176 -10.60 6.74 -9.18
C ALA A 176 -10.07 6.84 -7.73
N PRO A 177 -8.75 6.84 -7.47
CA PRO A 177 -8.23 7.03 -6.11
C PRO A 177 -8.64 8.38 -5.51
N PHE A 178 -8.70 9.46 -6.32
CA PHE A 178 -9.17 10.77 -5.88
C PHE A 178 -10.63 10.74 -5.42
N LEU A 179 -11.52 10.10 -6.19
CA LEU A 179 -12.94 10.01 -5.84
C LEU A 179 -13.15 9.20 -4.56
N VAL A 180 -12.40 8.11 -4.38
CA VAL A 180 -12.49 7.28 -3.16
C VAL A 180 -11.92 8.02 -1.95
N TRP A 181 -10.75 8.67 -2.09
CA TRP A 181 -10.20 9.52 -1.03
C TRP A 181 -11.18 10.63 -0.63
N LYS A 182 -11.79 11.31 -1.60
CA LYS A 182 -12.78 12.36 -1.35
C LYS A 182 -13.99 11.82 -0.58
N HIS A 183 -14.49 10.65 -1.00
CA HIS A 183 -15.56 9.95 -0.29
C HIS A 183 -15.18 9.67 1.18
N ALA A 184 -13.96 9.17 1.42
CA ALA A 184 -13.45 8.93 2.77
C ALA A 184 -13.36 10.23 3.60
N ALA A 185 -12.82 11.31 3.03
CA ALA A 185 -12.67 12.61 3.70
C ALA A 185 -14.01 13.28 4.01
N GLU A 186 -15.04 13.07 3.18
CA GLU A 186 -16.40 13.60 3.38
C GLU A 186 -17.29 12.72 4.27
N SER A 187 -16.85 11.51 4.62
CA SER A 187 -17.62 10.53 5.42
C SER A 187 -17.92 10.98 6.86
N GLY A 188 -17.16 11.96 7.39
CA GLY A 188 -17.19 12.33 8.81
C GLY A 188 -16.46 11.36 9.74
N THR A 189 -15.97 10.22 9.21
CA THR A 189 -15.21 9.21 9.97
C THR A 189 -13.71 9.50 9.96
N PHE A 190 -13.21 10.07 8.86
CA PHE A 190 -11.81 10.38 8.65
C PHE A 190 -11.61 11.86 8.38
N ALA A 191 -10.58 12.47 8.99
CA ALA A 191 -10.20 13.85 8.76
C ALA A 191 -8.86 13.93 8.01
N PRO A 192 -8.72 14.77 6.97
CA PRO A 192 -7.46 15.01 6.29
C PRO A 192 -6.35 15.50 7.23
N VAL A 193 -5.13 14.97 7.09
CA VAL A 193 -3.96 15.32 7.90
C VAL A 193 -2.88 15.97 7.05
N SER A 194 -2.46 15.32 5.96
CA SER A 194 -1.39 15.82 5.10
C SER A 194 -1.51 15.33 3.66
N THR A 195 -0.79 16.02 2.78
CA THR A 195 -0.64 15.71 1.37
C THR A 195 0.82 15.83 0.99
N THR A 196 1.36 14.84 0.27
CA THR A 196 2.72 14.86 -0.31
C THR A 196 2.64 14.22 -1.68
N GLY A 197 2.88 14.99 -2.75
CA GLY A 197 2.68 14.50 -4.12
C GLY A 197 1.25 13.95 -4.31
N SER A 198 1.16 12.69 -4.72
CA SER A 198 -0.11 11.96 -4.87
C SER A 198 -0.58 11.26 -3.59
N LEU A 199 0.23 11.26 -2.53
CA LEU A 199 -0.10 10.63 -1.25
C LEU A 199 -1.06 11.49 -0.43
N ARG A 200 -2.10 10.90 0.13
CA ARG A 200 -3.08 11.56 1.01
C ARG A 200 -3.22 10.80 2.31
N VAL A 201 -3.03 11.51 3.42
CA VAL A 201 -3.12 10.96 4.77
C VAL A 201 -4.37 11.45 5.47
N LEU A 202 -5.14 10.53 6.00
CA LEU A 202 -6.34 10.78 6.80
C LEU A 202 -6.16 10.15 8.19
N ARG A 203 -6.84 10.71 9.20
CA ARG A 203 -6.90 10.14 10.55
C ARG A 203 -8.34 9.80 10.92
N ARG A 204 -8.55 8.62 11.47
CA ARG A 204 -9.87 8.23 12.00
C ARG A 204 -10.17 8.99 13.30
N SER A 205 -11.36 9.56 13.38
CA SER A 205 -11.90 10.25 14.57
C SER A 205 -12.16 9.29 15.72
#